data_8cc00a2dfc7ddf67ba85a72ca85ca00d
#
_entry.id   8cc00a2dfc7ddf67ba85a72ca85ca00d
#
_cell.length_a   1.000
_cell.length_b   1.000
_cell.length_c   1.000
_cell.angle_alpha   90.00
_cell.angle_beta   90.00
_cell.angle_gamma   90.00
#
_symmetry.space_group_name_H-M   'P 1'
#
loop_
_entity.id
_entity.type
_entity.pdbx_description
1 polymer ?
#
loop_
_entity_poly.entity_id
_entity_poly.type
_entity_poly.pdbx_seq_one_letter_code
_entity_poly.pdbx_strand_id
1 'polypeptide(L)'
;ISNCDKITPGMLMAAMRLNIPTIFVSGGPMEAGKTKLSDQLIKLDLIDAMIQSADVNVSDKDVDAIERSACPTCGSCSGMFTANSMNCLTEALGLSLPGNGSMLATHADRKELFLQAGRQIVELCKRYYEQDDESVLPRSIGTFEAFENAMSLDIAMGGSSNTVLHLLAAAQEAGVDFKMADIDRLSRVVPCLSK
;
A
#
# COMPACT_ATOMS: atom_id res chain seq x y z
N ILE A 1 6.28 -10.92 2.99
CA ILE A 1 6.48 -9.48 3.31
C ILE A 1 6.82 -8.77 2.01
N SER A 2 6.04 -7.78 1.64
CA SER A 2 6.24 -6.97 0.45
C SER A 2 6.10 -5.48 0.80
N ASN A 3 6.89 -4.62 0.17
CA ASN A 3 6.88 -3.18 0.46
C ASN A 3 7.24 -2.33 -0.77
N CYS A 4 6.97 -2.83 -1.96
CA CYS A 4 7.33 -2.18 -3.22
C CYS A 4 6.18 -2.17 -4.21
N ASP A 5 6.21 -1.23 -5.15
CA ASP A 5 5.12 -0.90 -6.07
C ASP A 5 4.68 -2.04 -6.99
N LYS A 6 5.58 -2.95 -7.36
CA LYS A 6 5.27 -4.11 -8.22
C LYS A 6 5.26 -5.44 -7.46
N ILE A 7 6.01 -5.55 -6.36
CA ILE A 7 6.07 -6.78 -5.58
C ILE A 7 4.75 -7.02 -4.86
N THR A 8 4.16 -6.01 -4.22
CA THR A 8 2.90 -6.17 -3.49
C THR A 8 1.76 -6.65 -4.40
N PRO A 9 1.45 -6.02 -5.55
CA PRO A 9 0.42 -6.53 -6.45
C PRO A 9 0.78 -7.90 -7.06
N GLY A 10 2.03 -8.15 -7.41
CA GLY A 10 2.45 -9.47 -7.91
C GLY A 10 2.25 -10.59 -6.88
N MET A 11 2.57 -10.34 -5.61
CA MET A 11 2.29 -11.27 -4.52
C MET A 11 0.80 -11.44 -4.26
N LEU A 12 0.00 -10.37 -4.42
CA LEU A 12 -1.46 -10.45 -4.29
C LEU A 12 -2.06 -11.35 -5.38
N MET A 13 -1.65 -11.16 -6.63
CA MET A 13 -2.05 -12.03 -7.75
C MET A 13 -1.64 -13.50 -7.47
N ALA A 14 -0.42 -13.73 -6.99
CA ALA A 14 0.05 -15.07 -6.64
C ALA A 14 -0.79 -15.69 -5.50
N ALA A 15 -1.10 -14.93 -4.45
CA ALA A 15 -1.95 -15.40 -3.35
C ALA A 15 -3.36 -15.78 -3.83
N MET A 16 -3.97 -14.96 -4.69
CA MET A 16 -5.27 -15.25 -5.29
C MET A 16 -5.23 -16.50 -6.19
N ARG A 17 -4.15 -16.66 -6.97
CA ARG A 17 -3.98 -17.82 -7.88
C ARG A 17 -3.76 -19.11 -7.10
N LEU A 18 -2.86 -19.10 -6.11
CA LEU A 18 -2.52 -20.29 -5.30
C LEU A 18 -3.62 -20.67 -4.32
N ASN A 19 -4.35 -19.68 -3.81
CA ASN A 19 -5.46 -19.83 -2.87
C ASN A 19 -5.10 -20.66 -1.63
N ILE A 20 -3.99 -20.34 -0.99
CA ILE A 20 -3.53 -20.94 0.27
C ILE A 20 -3.54 -19.89 1.39
N PRO A 21 -3.62 -20.28 2.67
CA PRO A 21 -3.61 -19.33 3.77
C PRO A 21 -2.49 -18.31 3.64
N THR A 22 -2.84 -17.04 3.64
CA THR A 22 -1.92 -15.94 3.36
C THR A 22 -2.25 -14.73 4.22
N ILE A 23 -1.24 -14.03 4.71
CA ILE A 23 -1.36 -12.71 5.31
C ILE A 23 -0.32 -11.78 4.71
N PHE A 24 -0.73 -10.59 4.30
CA PHE A 24 0.18 -9.57 3.81
C PHE A 24 0.74 -8.76 4.97
N VAL A 25 2.05 -8.55 4.94
CA VAL A 25 2.76 -7.73 5.92
C VAL A 25 3.64 -6.74 5.18
N SER A 26 3.34 -5.46 5.33
CA SER A 26 4.16 -4.36 4.80
C SER A 26 5.30 -4.01 5.75
N GLY A 27 6.42 -3.55 5.23
CA GLY A 27 7.45 -2.90 6.03
C GLY A 27 7.06 -1.51 6.54
N GLY A 28 5.97 -0.96 6.03
CA GLY A 28 5.49 0.39 6.34
C GLY A 28 6.08 1.48 5.45
N PRO A 29 5.43 2.65 5.36
CA PRO A 29 5.96 3.82 4.67
C PRO A 29 7.11 4.47 5.46
N MET A 30 8.00 5.16 4.76
CA MET A 30 9.01 6.01 5.39
C MET A 30 8.39 7.30 5.93
N GLU A 31 9.12 7.99 6.77
CA GLU A 31 8.75 9.33 7.22
C GLU A 31 8.82 10.34 6.06
N ALA A 32 8.01 11.40 6.14
CA ALA A 32 8.07 12.49 5.18
C ALA A 32 9.40 13.25 5.32
N GLY A 33 10.03 13.55 4.20
CA GLY A 33 11.25 14.34 4.14
C GLY A 33 11.04 15.77 4.63
N LYS A 34 12.06 16.35 5.24
CA LYS A 34 12.07 17.74 5.69
C LYS A 34 13.47 18.31 5.58
N THR A 35 13.60 19.52 5.04
CA THR A 35 14.86 20.26 5.04
C THR A 35 14.62 21.75 5.25
N LYS A 36 15.68 22.49 5.57
CA LYS A 36 15.64 23.96 5.65
C LYS A 36 16.29 24.53 4.39
N LEU A 37 15.54 25.33 3.66
CA LEU A 37 16.04 26.14 2.58
C LEU A 37 15.76 27.61 2.90
N SER A 38 16.76 28.45 2.83
CA SER A 38 16.63 29.91 3.14
C SER A 38 15.89 30.18 4.46
N ASP A 39 16.25 29.43 5.52
CA ASP A 39 15.64 29.47 6.87
C ASP A 39 14.17 29.01 6.98
N GLN A 40 13.56 28.56 5.90
CA GLN A 40 12.22 27.96 5.91
C GLN A 40 12.29 26.44 5.97
N LEU A 41 11.51 25.83 6.88
CA LEU A 41 11.33 24.38 6.93
C LEU A 41 10.34 23.98 5.85
N ILE A 42 10.79 23.21 4.87
CA ILE A 42 9.96 22.65 3.82
C ILE A 42 9.81 21.14 4.01
N LYS A 43 8.63 20.63 3.65
CA LYS A 43 8.39 19.20 3.53
C LYS A 43 8.73 18.79 2.10
N LEU A 44 9.25 17.58 1.95
CA LEU A 44 9.73 17.07 0.68
C LEU A 44 9.33 15.59 0.53
N ASP A 45 9.18 15.21 -0.72
CA ASP A 45 9.13 13.82 -1.13
C ASP A 45 10.07 13.55 -2.33
N LEU A 46 10.01 12.34 -2.87
CA LEU A 46 10.79 11.95 -4.03
C LEU A 46 10.52 12.83 -5.26
N ILE A 47 9.26 13.22 -5.47
CA ILE A 47 8.87 14.03 -6.64
C ILE A 47 9.42 15.45 -6.51
N ASP A 48 9.37 16.02 -5.32
CA ASP A 48 9.97 17.33 -5.05
C ASP A 48 11.47 17.33 -5.37
N ALA A 49 12.18 16.27 -4.94
CA ALA A 49 13.60 16.13 -5.23
C ALA A 49 13.87 16.04 -6.75
N MET A 50 13.06 15.27 -7.48
CA MET A 50 13.18 15.16 -8.94
C MET A 50 12.91 16.48 -9.67
N ILE A 51 11.89 17.24 -9.24
CA ILE A 51 11.53 18.53 -9.81
C ILE A 51 12.65 19.56 -9.56
N GLN A 52 13.11 19.65 -8.31
CA GLN A 52 14.13 20.62 -7.92
C GLN A 52 15.49 20.33 -8.57
N SER A 53 15.84 19.06 -8.75
CA SER A 53 17.08 18.66 -9.42
C SER A 53 17.09 19.00 -10.92
N ALA A 54 15.93 19.14 -11.54
CA ALA A 54 15.78 19.52 -12.95
C ALA A 54 15.66 21.03 -13.16
N ASP A 55 15.47 21.81 -12.08
CA ASP A 55 15.32 23.26 -12.17
C ASP A 55 16.70 23.96 -12.18
N VAL A 56 17.05 24.59 -13.29
CA VAL A 56 18.32 25.31 -13.50
C VAL A 56 18.50 26.52 -12.58
N ASN A 57 17.44 26.98 -11.92
CA ASN A 57 17.50 28.12 -10.99
C ASN A 57 17.80 27.70 -9.54
N VAL A 58 17.77 26.40 -9.24
CA VAL A 58 18.10 25.86 -7.91
C VAL A 58 19.59 25.64 -7.82
N SER A 59 20.21 26.09 -6.74
CA SER A 59 21.65 25.90 -6.53
C SER A 59 22.00 24.42 -6.26
N ASP A 60 23.17 23.96 -6.69
CA ASP A 60 23.68 22.61 -6.40
C ASP A 60 23.67 22.31 -4.92
N LYS A 61 23.94 23.31 -4.07
CA LYS A 61 23.88 23.17 -2.61
C LYS A 61 22.48 22.86 -2.10
N ASP A 62 21.47 23.50 -2.66
CA ASP A 62 20.08 23.28 -2.25
C ASP A 62 19.58 21.93 -2.80
N VAL A 63 19.98 21.57 -4.03
CA VAL A 63 19.71 20.22 -4.59
C VAL A 63 20.30 19.14 -3.71
N ASP A 64 21.57 19.22 -3.28
CA ASP A 64 22.20 18.25 -2.37
C ASP A 64 21.46 18.15 -1.02
N ALA A 65 21.01 19.27 -0.48
CA ALA A 65 20.23 19.29 0.76
C ALA A 65 18.86 18.62 0.60
N ILE A 66 18.20 18.82 -0.53
CA ILE A 66 16.90 18.21 -0.87
C ILE A 66 17.07 16.71 -1.06
N GLU A 67 18.02 16.26 -1.88
CA GLU A 67 18.28 14.84 -2.15
C GLU A 67 18.54 14.05 -0.86
N ARG A 68 19.34 14.58 0.04
CA ARG A 68 19.65 13.95 1.33
C ARG A 68 18.47 13.89 2.27
N SER A 69 17.45 14.72 2.06
CA SER A 69 16.34 14.90 3.00
C SER A 69 15.02 14.32 2.50
N ALA A 70 14.87 14.11 1.19
CA ALA A 70 13.59 13.70 0.59
C ALA A 70 13.15 12.28 0.99
N CYS A 71 14.10 11.37 1.21
CA CYS A 71 13.86 9.99 1.62
C CYS A 71 14.65 9.67 2.91
N PRO A 72 14.21 10.18 4.07
CA PRO A 72 15.04 10.25 5.28
C PRO A 72 15.19 8.92 6.02
N THR A 73 14.26 7.97 5.85
CA THR A 73 14.25 6.72 6.63
C THR A 73 14.02 5.49 5.74
N CYS A 74 14.09 4.30 6.34
CA CYS A 74 13.65 3.08 5.67
C CYS A 74 12.11 3.05 5.53
N GLY A 75 11.63 2.29 4.56
CA GLY A 75 10.20 2.12 4.29
C GLY A 75 9.87 2.18 2.80
N SER A 76 8.60 2.07 2.45
CA SER A 76 8.11 2.46 1.13
C SER A 76 8.07 3.99 0.99
N CYS A 77 7.74 4.51 -0.18
CA CYS A 77 7.62 5.95 -0.38
C CYS A 77 6.71 6.60 0.67
N SER A 78 7.04 7.82 1.12
CA SER A 78 6.26 8.56 2.12
C SER A 78 4.91 9.05 1.59
N GLY A 79 4.82 9.34 0.28
CA GLY A 79 3.56 9.72 -0.37
C GLY A 79 2.68 8.52 -0.71
N MET A 80 1.41 8.78 -1.08
CA MET A 80 0.45 7.77 -1.56
C MET A 80 0.76 7.33 -3.01
N PHE A 81 2.03 7.04 -3.28
CA PHE A 81 2.46 6.38 -4.49
C PHE A 81 2.05 4.89 -4.46
N THR A 82 2.38 4.15 -5.50
CA THR A 82 1.84 2.79 -5.70
C THR A 82 2.15 1.83 -4.54
N ALA A 83 3.37 1.87 -3.99
CA ALA A 83 3.74 0.97 -2.90
C ALA A 83 2.91 1.21 -1.64
N ASN A 84 2.80 2.46 -1.21
CA ASN A 84 2.03 2.84 -0.04
C ASN A 84 0.53 2.58 -0.25
N SER A 85 -0.01 2.97 -1.41
CA SER A 85 -1.40 2.67 -1.78
C SER A 85 -1.68 1.16 -1.72
N MET A 86 -0.89 0.32 -2.37
CA MET A 86 -1.09 -1.14 -2.37
C MET A 86 -1.02 -1.74 -0.96
N ASN A 87 -0.16 -1.22 -0.07
CA ASN A 87 -0.10 -1.67 1.31
C ASN A 87 -1.40 -1.37 2.09
N CYS A 88 -2.02 -0.22 1.83
CA CYS A 88 -3.34 0.11 2.40
C CYS A 88 -4.45 -0.74 1.76
N LEU A 89 -4.37 -1.02 0.45
CA LEU A 89 -5.39 -1.80 -0.25
C LEU A 89 -5.39 -3.27 0.16
N THR A 90 -4.24 -3.89 0.48
CA THR A 90 -4.23 -5.25 1.05
C THR A 90 -4.93 -5.31 2.42
N GLU A 91 -4.93 -4.22 3.19
CA GLU A 91 -5.68 -4.09 4.43
C GLU A 91 -7.19 -3.98 4.15
N ALA A 92 -7.60 -3.11 3.22
CA ALA A 92 -9.00 -2.94 2.84
C ALA A 92 -9.61 -4.20 2.19
N LEU A 93 -8.81 -5.01 1.50
CA LEU A 93 -9.19 -6.33 1.00
C LEU A 93 -9.39 -7.38 2.11
N GLY A 94 -8.97 -7.10 3.35
CA GLY A 94 -9.04 -8.05 4.46
C GLY A 94 -7.87 -9.04 4.53
N LEU A 95 -6.80 -8.81 3.77
CA LEU A 95 -5.64 -9.71 3.68
C LEU A 95 -4.44 -9.25 4.53
N SER A 96 -4.59 -8.15 5.27
CA SER A 96 -3.58 -7.60 6.20
C SER A 96 -4.22 -7.22 7.53
N LEU A 97 -3.40 -7.12 8.57
CA LEU A 97 -3.83 -6.58 9.85
C LEU A 97 -4.06 -5.07 9.78
N PRO A 98 -4.98 -4.52 10.61
CA PRO A 98 -5.19 -3.08 10.73
C PRO A 98 -3.89 -2.33 11.05
N GLY A 99 -3.67 -1.20 10.37
CA GLY A 99 -2.45 -0.39 10.48
C GLY A 99 -1.28 -0.86 9.61
N ASN A 100 -1.45 -1.94 8.86
CA ASN A 100 -0.40 -2.48 7.99
C ASN A 100 0.12 -1.46 6.98
N GLY A 101 -0.77 -0.73 6.30
CA GLY A 101 -0.41 0.25 5.27
C GLY A 101 -0.04 1.62 5.82
N SER A 102 -0.61 2.03 6.96
CA SER A 102 -0.54 3.41 7.46
C SER A 102 0.51 3.64 8.55
N MET A 103 0.92 2.60 9.28
CA MET A 103 1.94 2.71 10.33
C MET A 103 3.32 2.88 9.70
N LEU A 104 4.10 3.88 10.15
CA LEU A 104 5.45 4.13 9.66
C LEU A 104 6.37 2.93 9.90
N ALA A 105 7.35 2.73 9.00
CA ALA A 105 8.37 1.70 9.15
C ALA A 105 9.22 1.87 10.43
N THR A 106 9.39 3.11 10.87
CA THR A 106 10.16 3.49 12.08
C THR A 106 9.33 3.48 13.36
N HIS A 107 8.00 3.25 13.28
CA HIS A 107 7.15 3.28 14.45
C HIS A 107 7.42 2.09 15.38
N ALA A 108 7.43 2.34 16.70
CA ALA A 108 7.74 1.31 17.70
C ALA A 108 6.79 0.09 17.62
N ASP A 109 5.51 0.33 17.35
CA ASP A 109 4.50 -0.72 17.30
C ASP A 109 4.58 -1.58 16.01
N ARG A 110 5.40 -1.20 15.02
CA ARG A 110 5.61 -2.01 13.79
C ARG A 110 6.10 -3.43 14.13
N LYS A 111 6.96 -3.55 15.13
CA LYS A 111 7.45 -4.85 15.60
C LYS A 111 6.30 -5.73 16.14
N GLU A 112 5.38 -5.16 16.91
CA GLU A 112 4.25 -5.93 17.45
C GLU A 112 3.30 -6.37 16.33
N LEU A 113 3.07 -5.52 15.32
CA LEU A 113 2.29 -5.89 14.14
C LEU A 113 2.92 -7.10 13.41
N PHE A 114 4.25 -7.16 13.29
CA PHE A 114 4.93 -8.32 12.69
C PHE A 114 4.75 -9.59 13.52
N LEU A 115 4.85 -9.49 14.84
CA LEU A 115 4.63 -10.63 15.74
C LEU A 115 3.18 -11.11 15.68
N GLN A 116 2.23 -10.19 15.63
CA GLN A 116 0.81 -10.51 15.51
C GLN A 116 0.51 -11.19 14.16
N ALA A 117 1.06 -10.69 13.06
CA ALA A 117 0.92 -11.32 11.76
C ALA A 117 1.52 -12.74 11.73
N GLY A 118 2.67 -12.95 12.39
CA GLY A 118 3.27 -14.26 12.53
C GLY A 118 2.40 -15.25 13.32
N ARG A 119 1.72 -14.81 14.38
CA ARG A 119 0.75 -15.62 15.10
C ARG A 119 -0.49 -15.91 14.24
N GLN A 120 -0.98 -14.88 13.55
CA GLN A 120 -2.18 -14.98 12.72
C GLN A 120 -2.01 -15.97 11.56
N ILE A 121 -0.86 -15.99 10.87
CA ILE A 121 -0.66 -16.94 9.78
C ILE A 121 -0.67 -18.38 10.26
N VAL A 122 -0.13 -18.66 11.44
CA VAL A 122 -0.17 -20.01 12.05
C VAL A 122 -1.62 -20.42 12.32
N GLU A 123 -2.43 -19.50 12.83
CA GLU A 123 -3.84 -19.76 13.09
C GLU A 123 -4.64 -19.98 11.80
N LEU A 124 -4.40 -19.19 10.74
CA LEU A 124 -5.03 -19.40 9.44
C LEU A 124 -4.67 -20.78 8.87
N CYS A 125 -3.41 -21.20 8.99
CA CYS A 125 -2.98 -22.54 8.54
C CYS A 125 -3.69 -23.66 9.32
N LYS A 126 -3.82 -23.55 10.65
CA LYS A 126 -4.54 -24.55 11.45
C LYS A 126 -6.01 -24.62 11.05
N ARG A 127 -6.68 -23.50 10.91
CA ARG A 127 -8.07 -23.45 10.48
C ARG A 127 -8.27 -24.15 9.14
N TYR A 128 -7.42 -23.88 8.17
CA TYR A 128 -7.52 -24.51 6.87
C TYR A 128 -7.13 -26.01 6.87
N TYR A 129 -5.91 -26.33 7.36
CA TYR A 129 -5.38 -27.69 7.23
C TYR A 129 -5.86 -28.69 8.27
N GLU A 130 -6.32 -28.23 9.46
CA GLU A 130 -6.77 -29.09 10.55
C GLU A 130 -8.29 -29.08 10.73
N GLN A 131 -8.98 -28.03 10.25
CA GLN A 131 -10.41 -27.82 10.48
C GLN A 131 -11.22 -27.70 9.16
N ASP A 132 -10.57 -27.85 8.01
CA ASP A 132 -11.17 -27.69 6.67
C ASP A 132 -11.92 -26.35 6.47
N ASP A 133 -11.46 -25.27 7.13
CA ASP A 133 -12.09 -23.96 7.06
C ASP A 133 -11.56 -23.16 5.85
N GLU A 134 -12.29 -23.21 4.75
CA GLU A 134 -11.96 -22.47 3.52
C GLU A 134 -12.24 -20.97 3.62
N SER A 135 -12.93 -20.50 4.66
CA SER A 135 -13.23 -19.06 4.82
C SER A 135 -11.99 -18.20 5.02
N VAL A 136 -10.86 -18.80 5.40
CA VAL A 136 -9.56 -18.15 5.63
C VAL A 136 -8.72 -18.00 4.35
N LEU A 137 -9.17 -18.54 3.23
CA LEU A 137 -8.44 -18.51 1.97
C LEU A 137 -8.55 -17.16 1.28
N PRO A 138 -7.52 -16.73 0.52
CA PRO A 138 -7.53 -15.43 -0.16
C PRO A 138 -8.74 -15.17 -1.05
N ARG A 139 -9.23 -16.17 -1.79
CA ARG A 139 -10.42 -16.02 -2.65
C ARG A 139 -11.72 -15.92 -1.84
N SER A 140 -11.78 -16.52 -0.67
CA SER A 140 -12.94 -16.41 0.22
C SER A 140 -13.01 -15.04 0.90
N ILE A 141 -11.85 -14.42 1.14
CA ILE A 141 -11.72 -13.07 1.73
C ILE A 141 -11.88 -12.00 0.65
N GLY A 142 -11.22 -12.17 -0.49
CA GLY A 142 -11.21 -11.23 -1.61
C GLY A 142 -12.48 -11.33 -2.46
N THR A 143 -13.63 -11.03 -1.86
CA THR A 143 -14.93 -11.00 -2.53
C THR A 143 -15.09 -9.75 -3.41
N PHE A 144 -16.18 -9.67 -4.17
CA PHE A 144 -16.50 -8.46 -4.95
C PHE A 144 -16.57 -7.23 -4.05
N GLU A 145 -17.23 -7.34 -2.89
CA GLU A 145 -17.35 -6.25 -1.90
C GLU A 145 -15.99 -5.86 -1.31
N ALA A 146 -15.07 -6.80 -1.13
CA ALA A 146 -13.71 -6.50 -0.68
C ALA A 146 -12.96 -5.67 -1.72
N PHE A 147 -13.12 -5.96 -3.02
CA PHE A 147 -12.55 -5.14 -4.09
C PHE A 147 -13.22 -3.76 -4.18
N GLU A 148 -14.52 -3.64 -3.97
CA GLU A 148 -15.21 -2.35 -3.85
C GLU A 148 -14.69 -1.54 -2.67
N ASN A 149 -14.49 -2.15 -1.51
CA ASN A 149 -13.92 -1.50 -0.32
C ASN A 149 -12.49 -0.99 -0.61
N ALA A 150 -11.66 -1.82 -1.22
CA ALA A 150 -10.30 -1.43 -1.57
C ALA A 150 -10.29 -0.25 -2.56
N MET A 151 -11.08 -0.30 -3.62
CA MET A 151 -11.17 0.80 -4.59
C MET A 151 -11.78 2.06 -3.98
N SER A 152 -12.77 1.94 -3.10
CA SER A 152 -13.34 3.09 -2.37
C SER A 152 -12.28 3.77 -1.49
N LEU A 153 -11.46 2.98 -0.79
CA LEU A 153 -10.33 3.52 -0.03
C LEU A 153 -9.32 4.22 -0.94
N ASP A 154 -8.96 3.60 -2.07
CA ASP A 154 -8.02 4.16 -3.04
C ASP A 154 -8.47 5.53 -3.56
N ILE A 155 -9.73 5.66 -3.94
CA ILE A 155 -10.34 6.92 -4.39
C ILE A 155 -10.31 7.95 -3.26
N ALA A 156 -10.73 7.55 -2.05
CA ALA A 156 -10.83 8.46 -0.90
C ALA A 156 -9.47 9.01 -0.46
N MET A 157 -8.41 8.20 -0.50
CA MET A 157 -7.07 8.62 -0.09
C MET A 157 -6.24 9.25 -1.23
N GLY A 158 -6.79 9.37 -2.44
CA GLY A 158 -6.05 9.89 -3.59
C GLY A 158 -4.87 9.01 -3.98
N GLY A 159 -5.10 7.69 -4.02
CA GLY A 159 -4.06 6.70 -4.28
C GLY A 159 -3.51 6.73 -5.70
N SER A 160 -2.55 5.88 -5.99
CA SER A 160 -1.87 5.79 -7.27
C SER A 160 -2.78 5.27 -8.39
N SER A 161 -2.73 5.87 -9.58
CA SER A 161 -3.44 5.33 -10.76
C SER A 161 -3.02 3.91 -11.16
N ASN A 162 -1.83 3.45 -10.75
CA ASN A 162 -1.39 2.08 -10.96
C ASN A 162 -2.25 1.06 -10.18
N THR A 163 -2.84 1.45 -9.05
CA THR A 163 -3.67 0.56 -8.22
C THR A 163 -4.92 0.10 -8.95
N VAL A 164 -5.47 0.93 -9.85
CA VAL A 164 -6.59 0.55 -10.74
C VAL A 164 -6.24 -0.71 -11.51
N LEU A 165 -5.08 -0.70 -12.19
CA LEU A 165 -4.62 -1.87 -12.98
C LEU A 165 -4.31 -3.07 -12.08
N HIS A 166 -3.74 -2.83 -10.91
CA HIS A 166 -3.33 -3.89 -9.99
C HIS A 166 -4.53 -4.58 -9.33
N LEU A 167 -5.58 -3.83 -8.94
CA LEU A 167 -6.79 -4.42 -8.40
C LEU A 167 -7.57 -5.21 -9.46
N LEU A 168 -7.67 -4.71 -10.68
CA LEU A 168 -8.28 -5.45 -11.79
C LEU A 168 -7.55 -6.77 -12.07
N ALA A 169 -6.21 -6.74 -12.07
CA ALA A 169 -5.40 -7.94 -12.26
C ALA A 169 -5.58 -8.94 -11.10
N ALA A 170 -5.62 -8.47 -9.87
CA ALA A 170 -5.85 -9.32 -8.69
C ALA A 170 -7.27 -9.91 -8.68
N ALA A 171 -8.29 -9.13 -9.07
CA ALA A 171 -9.66 -9.60 -9.21
C ALA A 171 -9.77 -10.71 -10.29
N GLN A 172 -9.10 -10.53 -11.42
CA GLN A 172 -9.00 -11.54 -12.46
C GLN A 172 -8.42 -12.87 -11.93
N GLU A 173 -7.33 -12.80 -11.14
CA GLU A 173 -6.72 -13.99 -10.52
C GLU A 173 -7.62 -14.62 -9.44
N ALA A 174 -8.40 -13.81 -8.75
CA ALA A 174 -9.37 -14.27 -7.77
C ALA A 174 -10.62 -14.91 -8.41
N GLY A 175 -10.85 -14.68 -9.70
CA GLY A 175 -12.09 -15.06 -10.39
C GLY A 175 -13.28 -14.16 -10.04
N VAL A 176 -13.02 -12.93 -9.59
CA VAL A 176 -14.03 -11.93 -9.23
C VAL A 176 -14.32 -11.03 -10.44
N ASP A 177 -15.59 -10.86 -10.77
CA ASP A 177 -16.05 -10.04 -11.92
C ASP A 177 -16.06 -8.54 -11.61
N PHE A 178 -14.94 -8.02 -11.10
CA PHE A 178 -14.72 -6.60 -10.81
C PHE A 178 -14.10 -5.91 -12.02
N LYS A 179 -14.72 -4.83 -12.51
CA LYS A 179 -14.42 -4.22 -13.82
C LYS A 179 -14.20 -2.70 -13.72
N MET A 180 -13.69 -2.13 -14.80
CA MET A 180 -13.56 -0.66 -14.95
C MET A 180 -14.88 0.08 -14.73
N ALA A 181 -16.02 -0.51 -15.10
CA ALA A 181 -17.34 0.08 -14.90
C ALA A 181 -17.68 0.24 -13.40
N ASP A 182 -17.22 -0.70 -12.55
CA ASP A 182 -17.39 -0.62 -11.09
C ASP A 182 -16.54 0.49 -10.51
N ILE A 183 -15.33 0.66 -11.01
CA ILE A 183 -14.42 1.75 -10.61
C ILE A 183 -15.02 3.11 -11.01
N ASP A 184 -15.54 3.24 -12.24
CA ASP A 184 -16.21 4.47 -12.68
C ASP A 184 -17.43 4.78 -11.80
N ARG A 185 -18.24 3.78 -11.48
CA ARG A 185 -19.37 3.93 -10.57
C ARG A 185 -18.95 4.42 -9.18
N LEU A 186 -17.94 3.80 -8.59
CA LEU A 186 -17.40 4.19 -7.28
C LEU A 186 -16.82 5.61 -7.29
N SER A 187 -16.09 5.99 -8.35
CA SER A 187 -15.48 7.31 -8.48
C SER A 187 -16.49 8.47 -8.50
N ARG A 188 -17.75 8.19 -8.83
CA ARG A 188 -18.84 9.17 -8.85
C ARG A 188 -19.47 9.40 -7.49
N VAL A 189 -19.31 8.46 -6.54
CA VAL A 189 -19.97 8.49 -5.23
C VAL A 189 -19.00 8.61 -4.07
N VAL A 190 -17.76 8.16 -4.23
CA VAL A 190 -16.74 8.25 -3.19
C VAL A 190 -15.97 9.56 -3.34
N PRO A 191 -15.99 10.46 -2.34
CA PRO A 191 -15.22 11.69 -2.40
C PRO A 191 -13.72 11.43 -2.18
N CYS A 192 -12.87 12.17 -2.91
CA CYS A 192 -11.45 12.24 -2.59
C CYS A 192 -11.25 13.12 -1.36
N LEU A 193 -10.74 12.55 -0.27
CA LEU A 193 -10.57 13.21 1.04
C LEU A 193 -9.14 13.74 1.24
N SER A 194 -8.17 13.17 0.53
CA SER A 194 -6.75 13.54 0.63
C SER A 194 -6.21 13.83 -0.77
N LYS A 195 -5.51 14.98 -0.89
CA LYS A 195 -4.82 15.40 -2.10
C LYS A 195 -3.38 15.74 -1.77
#